data_7add7da69f51049c7dde1ffdad7e7b5d
#
_entry.id   7add7da69f51049c7dde1ffdad7e7b5d
#
_cell.length_a   1.000
_cell.length_b   1.000
_cell.length_c   1.000
_cell.angle_alpha   90.00
_cell.angle_beta   90.00
_cell.angle_gamma   90.00
#
_symmetry.space_group_name_H-M   'P 1'
#
loop_
_entity.id
_entity.type
_entity.pdbx_description
1 polymer ?
#
loop_
_entity_poly.entity_id
_entity_poly.type
_entity_poly.pdbx_seq_one_letter_code
_entity_poly.pdbx_strand_id
1 'polypeptide(L)'
;MDFFSVHILGCGSARPTGRHKPACQVISLRGKLFMIDCGEAAQMAFNRQGLNLSRLGHIFISHNHGDHVFGLPGLISTMALLGRTAELHIHAPKELRAYLDVVERLYCEGIDYKITFH
;
A
#
# COMPACT_ATOMS: atom_id res chain seq x y z
N MET A 1 -1.41 23.95 6.86
CA MET A 1 -1.17 24.11 5.41
C MET A 1 -0.53 22.84 4.87
N ASP A 2 -1.09 22.34 3.79
CA ASP A 2 -0.61 21.07 3.23
C ASP A 2 0.43 21.31 2.17
N PHE A 3 1.62 20.84 2.45
CA PHE A 3 2.72 20.92 1.52
C PHE A 3 2.91 19.58 0.83
N PHE A 4 3.57 19.61 -0.30
CA PHE A 4 4.03 18.40 -0.95
C PHE A 4 5.22 17.87 -0.17
N SER A 5 5.18 16.58 0.18
CA SER A 5 6.31 15.91 0.81
C SER A 5 6.40 14.46 0.34
N VAL A 6 7.61 13.92 0.41
CA VAL A 6 7.88 12.52 0.04
C VAL A 6 8.49 11.83 1.25
N HIS A 7 7.91 10.69 1.63
CA HIS A 7 8.40 9.86 2.72
C HIS A 7 8.96 8.58 2.11
N ILE A 8 10.25 8.33 2.30
CA ILE A 8 10.88 7.09 1.82
C ILE A 8 10.83 6.08 2.95
N LEU A 9 9.90 5.13 2.86
CA LEU A 9 9.70 4.10 3.89
C LEU A 9 10.63 2.91 3.68
N GLY A 10 10.99 2.63 2.43
CA GLY A 10 11.91 1.57 2.10
C GLY A 10 12.51 1.79 0.71
N CYS A 11 13.80 1.55 0.58
CA CYS A 11 14.53 1.69 -0.69
C CYS A 11 15.45 0.49 -0.93
N GLY A 12 15.32 -0.56 -0.13
CA GLY A 12 16.13 -1.76 -0.28
C GLY A 12 15.66 -2.65 -1.41
N SER A 13 16.45 -3.67 -1.70
CA SER A 13 16.12 -4.68 -2.70
C SER A 13 15.17 -5.73 -2.10
N ALA A 14 15.00 -6.87 -2.77
CA ALA A 14 14.00 -7.88 -2.44
C ALA A 14 14.06 -8.40 -1.00
N ARG A 15 15.23 -8.35 -0.37
CA ARG A 15 15.42 -8.90 0.97
C ARG A 15 15.28 -7.81 2.02
N PRO A 16 14.29 -7.89 2.93
CA PRO A 16 14.17 -6.92 4.01
C PRO A 16 15.29 -7.10 5.04
N THR A 17 15.83 -5.99 5.51
CA THR A 17 16.84 -5.97 6.57
C THR A 17 16.48 -4.91 7.61
N GLY A 18 17.19 -4.90 8.73
CA GLY A 18 16.98 -3.87 9.74
C GLY A 18 17.30 -2.45 9.27
N ARG A 19 18.21 -2.31 8.30
CA ARG A 19 18.65 -1.00 7.78
C ARG A 19 17.91 -0.61 6.50
N HIS A 20 17.57 -1.60 5.68
CA HIS A 20 16.93 -1.36 4.38
C HIS A 20 15.70 -2.23 4.25
N LYS A 21 14.55 -1.61 4.04
CA LYS A 21 13.29 -2.30 3.83
C LYS A 21 12.97 -2.33 2.34
N PRO A 22 12.16 -3.30 1.89
CA PRO A 22 11.72 -3.33 0.50
C PRO A 22 11.02 -2.04 0.09
N ALA A 23 10.89 -1.83 -1.21
CA ALA A 23 10.45 -0.58 -1.80
C ALA A 23 9.09 -0.10 -1.28
N CYS A 24 9.06 1.12 -0.80
CA CYS A 24 7.82 1.83 -0.47
C CYS A 24 8.12 3.32 -0.30
N GLN A 25 7.39 4.15 -1.02
CA GLN A 25 7.46 5.59 -0.87
C GLN A 25 6.05 6.11 -0.69
N VAL A 26 5.89 7.17 0.10
CA VAL A 26 4.59 7.80 0.28
C VAL A 26 4.70 9.28 -0.06
N ILE A 27 3.81 9.73 -0.93
CA ILE A 27 3.69 11.15 -1.29
C ILE A 27 2.52 11.72 -0.50
N SER A 28 2.78 12.81 0.22
CA SER A 28 1.76 13.57 0.91
C SER A 28 1.49 14.85 0.14
N LEU A 29 0.25 15.05 -0.24
CA LEU A 29 -0.17 16.22 -0.99
C LEU A 29 -1.55 16.65 -0.54
N ARG A 30 -1.64 17.83 0.06
CA ARG A 30 -2.92 18.43 0.49
C ARG A 30 -3.75 17.50 1.37
N GLY A 31 -3.08 16.84 2.31
CA GLY A 31 -3.74 15.93 3.26
C GLY A 31 -4.09 14.57 2.70
N LYS A 32 -3.76 14.29 1.43
CA LYS A 32 -3.97 12.99 0.80
C LYS A 32 -2.65 12.26 0.67
N LEU A 33 -2.69 10.95 0.84
CA LEU A 33 -1.50 10.12 0.75
C LEU A 33 -1.59 9.20 -0.46
N PHE A 34 -0.46 9.07 -1.14
CA PHE A 34 -0.29 8.20 -2.31
C PHE A 34 0.92 7.32 -2.05
N MET A 35 0.75 6.00 -2.15
CA MET A 35 1.84 5.06 -1.92
C MET A 35 2.40 4.59 -3.26
N ILE A 36 3.71 4.55 -3.38
CA ILE A 36 4.41 4.00 -4.55
C ILE A 36 5.15 2.76 -4.09
N ASP A 37 4.73 1.63 -4.60
CA ASP A 37 5.16 0.29 -4.22
C ASP A 37 4.83 -0.03 -2.76
N CYS A 38 4.57 -1.30 -2.49
CA CYS A 38 4.15 -1.76 -1.18
C CYS A 38 4.90 -3.04 -0.85
N GLY A 39 6.18 -2.90 -0.52
CA GLY A 39 7.02 -4.02 -0.16
C GLY A 39 6.66 -4.60 1.19
N GLU A 40 7.30 -5.71 1.52
CA GLU A 40 7.09 -6.38 2.80
C GLU A 40 7.36 -5.42 3.96
N ALA A 41 6.48 -5.42 4.95
CA ALA A 41 6.55 -4.56 6.13
C ALA A 41 6.33 -3.06 5.85
N ALA A 42 5.84 -2.69 4.66
CA ALA A 42 5.57 -1.30 4.32
C ALA A 42 4.63 -0.63 5.31
N GLN A 43 3.57 -1.33 5.75
CA GLN A 43 2.61 -0.73 6.69
C GLN A 43 3.24 -0.46 8.06
N MET A 44 4.20 -1.25 8.49
CA MET A 44 4.90 -0.98 9.75
C MET A 44 5.71 0.30 9.66
N ALA A 45 6.42 0.50 8.56
CA ALA A 45 7.18 1.73 8.32
C ALA A 45 6.24 2.93 8.19
N PHE A 46 5.09 2.75 7.54
CA PHE A 46 4.05 3.76 7.41
C PHE A 46 3.57 4.20 8.80
N ASN A 47 3.27 3.25 9.67
CA ASN A 47 2.82 3.53 11.03
C ASN A 47 3.90 4.24 11.86
N ARG A 48 5.15 3.82 11.73
CA ARG A 48 6.27 4.43 12.45
C ARG A 48 6.49 5.89 12.06
N GLN A 49 6.17 6.23 10.83
CA GLN A 49 6.25 7.62 10.35
C GLN A 49 5.05 8.46 10.81
N GLY A 50 4.09 7.86 11.50
CA GLY A 50 2.91 8.57 11.98
C GLY A 50 1.92 8.93 10.88
N LEU A 51 1.98 8.25 9.74
CA LEU A 51 1.09 8.52 8.62
C LEU A 51 -0.27 7.87 8.86
N ASN A 52 -1.33 8.53 8.40
CA ASN A 52 -2.71 8.09 8.64
C ASN A 52 -3.24 7.28 7.46
N LEU A 53 -3.52 5.99 7.69
CA LEU A 53 -4.04 5.10 6.66
C LEU A 53 -5.36 5.57 6.06
N SER A 54 -6.18 6.29 6.82
CA SER A 54 -7.46 6.79 6.29
C SER A 54 -7.29 7.80 5.17
N ARG A 55 -6.11 8.41 5.07
CA ARG A 55 -5.79 9.36 4.01
C ARG A 55 -5.16 8.72 2.78
N LEU A 56 -4.85 7.43 2.87
CA LEU A 56 -4.25 6.69 1.76
C LEU A 56 -5.36 6.21 0.83
N GLY A 57 -5.44 6.81 -0.36
CA GLY A 57 -6.48 6.49 -1.33
C GLY A 57 -5.97 5.82 -2.60
N HIS A 58 -4.68 5.91 -2.87
CA HIS A 58 -4.10 5.39 -4.10
C HIS A 58 -2.77 4.70 -3.83
N ILE A 59 -2.59 3.53 -4.41
CA ILE A 59 -1.35 2.77 -4.36
C ILE A 59 -0.92 2.50 -5.80
N PHE A 60 0.32 2.85 -6.12
CA PHE A 60 0.90 2.68 -7.45
C PHE A 60 1.99 1.62 -7.36
N ILE A 61 1.87 0.56 -8.14
CA ILE A 61 2.87 -0.51 -8.21
C ILE A 61 3.66 -0.36 -9.50
N SER A 62 4.96 -0.14 -9.39
CA SER A 62 5.80 0.13 -10.55
C SER A 62 6.00 -1.11 -11.42
N HIS A 63 6.15 -2.27 -10.80
CA HIS A 63 6.27 -3.52 -11.55
C HIS A 63 5.95 -4.71 -10.66
N ASN A 64 5.65 -5.86 -11.29
CA ASN A 64 5.13 -7.03 -10.60
C ASN A 64 6.25 -7.94 -10.07
N HIS A 65 7.07 -7.42 -9.19
CA HIS A 65 8.06 -8.20 -8.45
C HIS A 65 7.67 -8.20 -6.97
N GLY A 66 7.98 -9.29 -6.27
CA GLY A 66 7.56 -9.46 -4.88
C GLY A 66 8.00 -8.35 -3.95
N ASP A 67 9.22 -7.83 -4.14
CA ASP A 67 9.73 -6.75 -3.31
C ASP A 67 8.94 -5.44 -3.43
N HIS A 68 8.04 -5.33 -4.42
CA HIS A 68 7.17 -4.17 -4.61
C HIS A 68 5.73 -4.41 -4.18
N VAL A 69 5.32 -5.65 -3.89
CA VAL A 69 3.91 -5.99 -3.66
C VAL A 69 3.62 -6.86 -2.43
N PHE A 70 4.63 -7.45 -1.80
CA PHE A 70 4.39 -8.42 -0.73
C PHE A 70 3.73 -7.83 0.52
N GLY A 71 3.78 -6.51 0.71
CA GLY A 71 3.08 -5.86 1.82
C GLY A 71 1.62 -5.54 1.53
N LEU A 72 1.18 -5.71 0.28
CA LEU A 72 -0.14 -5.28 -0.15
C LEU A 72 -1.28 -6.06 0.50
N PRO A 73 -1.25 -7.40 0.57
CA PRO A 73 -2.34 -8.14 1.21
C PRO A 73 -2.54 -7.76 2.67
N GLY A 74 -1.45 -7.63 3.42
CA GLY A 74 -1.53 -7.24 4.83
C GLY A 74 -2.10 -5.84 5.01
N LEU A 75 -1.70 -4.91 4.16
CA LEU A 75 -2.20 -3.54 4.20
C LEU A 75 -3.70 -3.49 3.92
N ILE A 76 -4.16 -4.17 2.88
CA ILE A 76 -5.57 -4.24 2.51
C ILE A 76 -6.40 -4.82 3.68
N SER A 77 -5.91 -5.90 4.27
CA SER A 77 -6.57 -6.55 5.39
C SER A 77 -6.63 -5.65 6.62
N THR A 78 -5.54 -4.96 6.92
CA THR A 78 -5.49 -4.04 8.06
C THR A 78 -6.49 -2.89 7.89
N MET A 79 -6.60 -2.34 6.68
CA MET A 79 -7.58 -1.28 6.41
C MET A 79 -9.00 -1.78 6.66
N ALA A 80 -9.31 -3.03 6.29
CA ALA A 80 -10.61 -3.62 6.57
C ALA A 80 -10.87 -3.73 8.06
N LEU A 81 -9.88 -4.21 8.81
CA LEU A 81 -9.99 -4.35 10.27
C LEU A 81 -10.18 -3.00 10.97
N LEU A 82 -9.64 -1.94 10.41
CA LEU A 82 -9.78 -0.59 10.95
C LEU A 82 -11.10 0.08 10.56
N GLY A 83 -11.96 -0.63 9.82
CA GLY A 83 -13.29 -0.12 9.47
C GLY A 83 -13.32 0.85 8.28
N ARG A 84 -12.34 0.76 7.39
CA ARG A 84 -12.32 1.62 6.21
C ARG A 84 -13.57 1.45 5.38
N THR A 85 -14.13 2.57 4.90
CA THR A 85 -15.25 2.59 3.96
C THR A 85 -14.93 3.32 2.66
N ALA A 86 -13.89 4.15 2.66
CA ALA A 86 -13.49 4.90 1.47
C ALA A 86 -12.86 3.98 0.41
N GLU A 87 -13.13 4.25 -0.85
CA GLU A 87 -12.59 3.48 -1.96
C GLU A 87 -11.05 3.55 -1.98
N LEU A 88 -10.42 2.42 -2.29
CA LEU A 88 -8.98 2.32 -2.47
C LEU A 88 -8.71 2.04 -3.95
N HIS A 89 -7.84 2.85 -4.56
CA HIS A 89 -7.44 2.68 -5.94
C HIS A 89 -6.05 2.07 -6.01
N ILE A 90 -5.92 1.00 -6.79
CA ILE A 90 -4.63 0.34 -7.00
C ILE A 90 -4.30 0.43 -8.49
N HIS A 91 -3.19 1.11 -8.78
CA HIS A 91 -2.69 1.33 -10.14
C HIS A 91 -1.47 0.43 -10.32
N ALA A 92 -1.58 -0.58 -11.18
CA ALA A 92 -0.57 -1.61 -11.28
C ALA A 92 -0.56 -2.27 -12.65
N PRO A 93 0.52 -3.00 -12.99
CA PRO A 93 0.52 -3.82 -14.20
C PRO A 93 -0.65 -4.81 -14.18
N LYS A 94 -1.20 -5.08 -15.35
CA LYS A 94 -2.40 -5.93 -15.47
C LYS A 94 -2.24 -7.32 -14.88
N GLU A 95 -1.04 -7.84 -14.85
CA GLU A 95 -0.74 -9.16 -14.30
C GLU A 95 -1.08 -9.25 -12.81
N LEU A 96 -1.03 -8.12 -12.11
CA LEU A 96 -1.31 -8.08 -10.68
C LEU A 96 -2.80 -8.28 -10.37
N ARG A 97 -3.68 -8.13 -11.36
CA ARG A 97 -5.12 -8.30 -11.19
C ARG A 97 -5.47 -9.68 -10.63
N ALA A 98 -4.87 -10.73 -11.19
CA ALA A 98 -5.13 -12.09 -10.74
C ALA A 98 -4.71 -12.28 -9.27
N TYR A 99 -3.57 -11.72 -8.89
CA TYR A 99 -3.08 -11.76 -7.52
C TYR A 99 -4.06 -11.05 -6.57
N LEU A 100 -4.51 -9.86 -6.92
CA LEU A 100 -5.45 -9.11 -6.10
C LEU A 100 -6.80 -9.80 -5.99
N ASP A 101 -7.28 -10.42 -7.05
CA ASP A 101 -8.54 -11.17 -7.03
C ASP A 101 -8.46 -12.32 -6.02
N VAL A 102 -7.33 -13.01 -5.96
CA VAL A 102 -7.12 -14.10 -5.00
C VAL A 102 -7.07 -13.54 -3.56
N VAL A 103 -6.34 -12.45 -3.36
CA VAL A 103 -6.23 -11.80 -2.05
C VAL A 103 -7.61 -11.39 -1.55
N GLU A 104 -8.40 -10.74 -2.40
CA GLU A 104 -9.75 -10.30 -2.03
C GLU A 104 -10.63 -11.48 -1.69
N ARG A 105 -10.60 -12.53 -2.49
CA ARG A 105 -11.44 -13.70 -2.29
C ARG A 105 -11.09 -14.46 -1.01
N LEU A 106 -9.79 -14.60 -0.71
CA LEU A 106 -9.34 -15.40 0.41
C LEU A 106 -9.31 -14.65 1.74
N TYR A 107 -9.01 -13.35 1.70
CA TYR A 107 -8.71 -12.62 2.94
C TYR A 107 -9.56 -11.39 3.17
N CYS A 108 -10.31 -10.94 2.17
CA CYS A 108 -11.04 -9.68 2.26
C CYS A 108 -12.54 -9.85 2.01
N GLU A 109 -13.06 -11.07 2.15
CA GLU A 109 -14.50 -11.29 1.99
C GLU A 109 -15.25 -10.51 3.07
N GLY A 110 -16.28 -9.77 2.65
CA GLY A 110 -17.10 -8.98 3.57
C GLY A 110 -16.48 -7.64 3.98
N ILE A 111 -15.45 -7.16 3.29
CA ILE A 111 -14.92 -5.82 3.58
C ILE A 111 -15.92 -4.75 3.17
N ASP A 112 -15.87 -3.59 3.85
CA ASP A 112 -16.83 -2.50 3.67
C ASP A 112 -16.34 -1.42 2.71
N TYR A 113 -15.26 -1.65 2.00
CA TYR A 113 -14.77 -0.67 1.04
C TYR A 113 -14.47 -1.32 -0.30
N LYS A 114 -14.59 -0.49 -1.34
CA LYS A 114 -14.34 -0.93 -2.70
C LYS A 114 -12.86 -0.79 -3.06
N ILE A 115 -12.31 -1.80 -3.71
CA ILE A 115 -10.97 -1.74 -4.28
C ILE A 115 -11.13 -1.68 -5.79
N THR A 116 -10.62 -0.61 -6.39
CA THR A 116 -10.71 -0.39 -7.83
C THR A 116 -9.32 -0.54 -8.43
N PHE A 117 -9.20 -1.46 -9.36
CA PHE A 117 -7.96 -1.73 -10.07
C PHE A 117 -7.90 -0.92 -11.37
N HIS A 118 -6.75 -0.29 -11.60
CA HIS A 118 -6.52 0.50 -12.81
C HIS A 118 -5.37 -0.06 -13.63
#